data_59fd7289cfaa6755c7c54def6b0357ea
#
_entry.id   59fd7289cfaa6755c7c54def6b0357ea
#
_cell.length_a   1.000
_cell.length_b   1.000
_cell.length_c   1.000
_cell.angle_alpha   90.00
_cell.angle_beta   90.00
_cell.angle_gamma   90.00
#
_symmetry.space_group_name_H-M   'P 1'
#
loop_
_entity.id
_entity.type
_entity.pdbx_description
1 polymer ?
#
loop_
_entity_poly.entity_id
_entity_poly.type
_entity_poly.pdbx_seq_one_letter_code
_entity_poly.pdbx_strand_id
1 'polypeptide(L)'
;MNCWKLLGCGLLLAQAALAESRFVVTTYNLENYHLRAFGNRKEKSPEARAKVVANLAAIRPDILAVQEIGEPAALRELQASLKAAGVDLPHFEHVAGWDTNIFVGVLSRFPIVARHPHTNDSFLLNGRRFHSSRAIAELEIAVTPDYHFTLVTTHLKSKRQIGDADESELREQEALQLRAHIDELLAKNPRANVLVCGDFNDTKDSKSTRAVIGRGANGLVDTRPSERNGDTVMPENPRYDPARITWTHFYGKEDSYSRIDYILLSKGMAHEWQPAGSYVFTTANWGLASDHRPVVCEFVAPDR
;
A
#
# COMPACT_ATOMS: atom_id res chain seq x y z
N MET A 1 -10.20 54.17 56.27
CA MET A 1 -9.83 52.76 56.17
C MET A 1 -10.37 52.21 54.87
N ASN A 2 -9.53 52.20 53.82
CA ASN A 2 -9.91 51.77 52.50
C ASN A 2 -9.31 50.40 52.18
N CYS A 3 -10.18 49.40 52.03
CA CYS A 3 -9.79 48.04 51.55
C CYS A 3 -9.83 48.00 50.00
N TRP A 4 -8.70 47.91 49.37
CA TRP A 4 -8.60 47.57 47.97
C TRP A 4 -8.61 46.04 47.80
N LYS A 5 -9.63 45.53 47.13
CA LYS A 5 -9.67 44.16 46.63
C LYS A 5 -9.03 44.10 45.24
N LEU A 6 -7.87 43.48 45.16
CA LEU A 6 -7.24 43.09 43.89
C LEU A 6 -7.98 41.86 43.33
N LEU A 7 -8.68 42.01 42.21
CA LEU A 7 -9.16 40.93 41.41
C LEU A 7 -8.00 40.46 40.48
N GLY A 8 -7.41 39.34 40.80
CA GLY A 8 -6.50 38.63 39.91
C GLY A 8 -7.27 37.94 38.79
N CYS A 9 -7.19 38.45 37.55
CA CYS A 9 -7.71 37.78 36.37
C CYS A 9 -6.69 36.74 35.92
N GLY A 10 -6.91 35.50 36.29
CA GLY A 10 -6.11 34.37 35.80
C GLY A 10 -6.49 34.08 34.35
N LEU A 11 -5.63 34.38 33.40
CA LEU A 11 -5.73 33.89 32.01
C LEU A 11 -5.44 32.38 32.03
N LEU A 12 -6.49 31.58 31.95
CA LEU A 12 -6.40 30.16 31.55
C LEU A 12 -6.08 30.08 30.06
N LEU A 13 -4.80 29.95 29.72
CA LEU A 13 -4.37 29.52 28.40
C LEU A 13 -4.80 28.04 28.26
N ALA A 14 -5.93 27.81 27.61
CA ALA A 14 -6.29 26.49 27.10
C ALA A 14 -5.29 26.14 26.01
N GLN A 15 -4.30 25.33 26.32
CA GLN A 15 -3.52 24.61 25.32
C GLN A 15 -4.50 23.65 24.64
N ALA A 16 -4.99 24.02 23.46
CA ALA A 16 -5.61 23.07 22.57
C ALA A 16 -4.53 22.04 22.21
N ALA A 17 -4.59 20.88 22.84
CA ALA A 17 -3.82 19.72 22.36
C ALA A 17 -4.27 19.49 20.91
N LEU A 18 -3.39 19.77 19.96
CA LEU A 18 -3.59 19.39 18.56
C LEU A 18 -3.83 17.89 18.56
N ALA A 19 -5.06 17.50 18.28
CA ALA A 19 -5.39 16.08 18.15
C ALA A 19 -4.56 15.53 16.99
N GLU A 20 -3.72 14.54 17.28
CA GLU A 20 -2.91 13.86 16.27
C GLU A 20 -3.84 13.37 15.14
N SER A 21 -3.61 13.85 13.93
CA SER A 21 -4.38 13.41 12.78
C SER A 21 -3.95 12.00 12.40
N ARG A 22 -4.83 11.02 12.60
CA ARG A 22 -4.59 9.62 12.21
C ARG A 22 -5.09 9.39 10.79
N PHE A 23 -4.38 8.54 10.07
CA PHE A 23 -4.79 8.10 8.75
C PHE A 23 -4.40 6.64 8.47
N VAL A 24 -5.18 6.00 7.63
CA VAL A 24 -5.04 4.58 7.29
C VAL A 24 -4.69 4.45 5.82
N VAL A 25 -3.57 3.77 5.55
CA VAL A 25 -3.16 3.36 4.21
C VAL A 25 -3.42 1.88 4.04
N THR A 26 -4.05 1.51 2.94
CA THR A 26 -4.34 0.11 2.59
C THR A 26 -3.80 -0.20 1.20
N THR A 27 -3.10 -1.32 1.04
CA THR A 27 -2.80 -1.91 -0.27
C THR A 27 -3.59 -3.18 -0.48
N TYR A 28 -4.13 -3.39 -1.69
CA TYR A 28 -4.96 -4.54 -2.01
C TYR A 28 -4.90 -4.92 -3.49
N ASN A 29 -4.37 -6.10 -3.79
CA ASN A 29 -4.54 -6.70 -5.10
C ASN A 29 -5.98 -7.20 -5.24
N LEU A 30 -6.69 -6.73 -6.26
CA LEU A 30 -8.12 -6.95 -6.46
C LEU A 30 -8.46 -8.16 -7.35
N GLU A 31 -7.46 -8.94 -7.75
CA GLU A 31 -7.64 -10.11 -8.63
C GLU A 31 -8.52 -9.79 -9.85
N ASN A 32 -7.95 -9.08 -10.84
CA ASN A 32 -8.63 -8.76 -12.09
C ASN A 32 -9.97 -8.00 -11.93
N TYR A 33 -9.94 -6.82 -11.30
CA TYR A 33 -11.13 -6.00 -11.13
C TYR A 33 -11.54 -5.32 -12.45
N HIS A 34 -12.22 -6.06 -13.33
CA HIS A 34 -12.74 -5.61 -14.61
C HIS A 34 -14.26 -5.52 -14.60
N LEU A 35 -14.83 -4.48 -15.23
CA LEU A 35 -16.29 -4.30 -15.39
C LEU A 35 -16.85 -5.07 -16.59
N ARG A 36 -15.99 -5.55 -17.47
CA ARG A 36 -16.28 -6.37 -18.64
C ARG A 36 -15.04 -7.21 -18.98
N ALA A 37 -15.21 -8.24 -19.76
CA ALA A 37 -14.05 -8.97 -20.26
C ALA A 37 -13.13 -8.04 -21.07
N PHE A 38 -11.82 -8.11 -20.81
CA PHE A 38 -10.81 -7.28 -21.44
C PHE A 38 -9.54 -8.08 -21.72
N GLY A 39 -9.10 -8.12 -22.99
CA GLY A 39 -8.02 -8.98 -23.40
C GLY A 39 -8.31 -10.45 -23.07
N ASN A 40 -7.44 -11.08 -22.31
CA ASN A 40 -7.62 -12.45 -21.81
C ASN A 40 -8.20 -12.53 -20.38
N ARG A 41 -8.64 -11.39 -19.82
CA ARG A 41 -9.20 -11.28 -18.47
C ARG A 41 -10.72 -11.31 -18.52
N LYS A 42 -11.31 -12.01 -17.55
CA LYS A 42 -12.76 -12.06 -17.38
C LYS A 42 -13.24 -10.84 -16.61
N GLU A 43 -14.51 -10.50 -16.78
CA GLU A 43 -15.22 -9.60 -15.88
C GLU A 43 -15.20 -10.17 -14.45
N LYS A 44 -14.96 -9.30 -13.46
CA LYS A 44 -15.16 -9.64 -12.04
C LYS A 44 -16.65 -9.62 -11.73
N SER A 45 -17.16 -10.71 -11.15
CA SER A 45 -18.60 -10.82 -10.91
C SER A 45 -19.11 -9.70 -9.99
N PRO A 46 -20.41 -9.31 -10.12
CA PRO A 46 -21.00 -8.30 -9.24
C PRO A 46 -20.88 -8.67 -7.75
N GLU A 47 -21.01 -9.95 -7.39
CA GLU A 47 -20.88 -10.45 -6.03
C GLU A 47 -19.45 -10.29 -5.50
N ALA A 48 -18.44 -10.57 -6.34
CA ALA A 48 -17.04 -10.39 -5.99
C ALA A 48 -16.70 -8.91 -5.81
N ARG A 49 -17.19 -8.03 -6.71
CA ARG A 49 -17.04 -6.57 -6.57
C ARG A 49 -17.72 -6.06 -5.29
N ALA A 50 -18.93 -6.50 -5.01
CA ALA A 50 -19.64 -6.16 -3.77
C ALA A 50 -18.86 -6.60 -2.52
N LYS A 51 -18.20 -7.78 -2.58
CA LYS A 51 -17.36 -8.27 -1.47
C LYS A 51 -16.09 -7.43 -1.30
N VAL A 52 -15.46 -6.97 -2.40
CA VAL A 52 -14.35 -5.99 -2.33
C VAL A 52 -14.79 -4.73 -1.62
N VAL A 53 -15.93 -4.15 -2.03
CA VAL A 53 -16.49 -2.94 -1.40
C VAL A 53 -16.79 -3.16 0.08
N ALA A 54 -17.42 -4.29 0.44
CA ALA A 54 -17.72 -4.62 1.83
C ALA A 54 -16.46 -4.74 2.70
N ASN A 55 -15.39 -5.36 2.17
CA ASN A 55 -14.11 -5.45 2.86
C ASN A 55 -13.51 -4.06 3.10
N LEU A 56 -13.48 -3.21 2.08
CA LEU A 56 -12.93 -1.86 2.16
C LEU A 56 -13.78 -0.93 3.02
N ALA A 57 -15.11 -1.10 3.01
CA ALA A 57 -16.01 -0.36 3.91
C ALA A 57 -15.78 -0.73 5.39
N ALA A 58 -15.44 -2.00 5.68
CA ALA A 58 -15.09 -2.44 7.04
C ALA A 58 -13.70 -1.90 7.48
N ILE A 59 -12.75 -1.77 6.56
CA ILE A 59 -11.41 -1.21 6.83
C ILE A 59 -11.49 0.32 7.01
N ARG A 60 -12.27 1.02 6.15
CA ARG A 60 -12.36 2.49 6.05
C ARG A 60 -10.99 3.14 5.79
N PRO A 61 -10.30 2.78 4.68
CA PRO A 61 -9.02 3.40 4.35
C PRO A 61 -9.20 4.89 4.07
N ASP A 62 -8.18 5.69 4.42
CA ASP A 62 -8.05 7.08 3.98
C ASP A 62 -7.31 7.17 2.66
N ILE A 63 -6.41 6.21 2.41
CA ILE A 63 -5.66 6.05 1.17
C ILE A 63 -5.69 4.57 0.79
N LEU A 64 -6.10 4.28 -0.42
CA LEU A 64 -6.22 2.93 -0.97
C LEU A 64 -5.36 2.80 -2.23
N ALA A 65 -4.31 1.98 -2.17
CA ALA A 65 -3.52 1.57 -3.33
C ALA A 65 -3.99 0.20 -3.81
N VAL A 66 -4.37 0.08 -5.07
CA VAL A 66 -4.89 -1.16 -5.64
C VAL A 66 -4.03 -1.66 -6.79
N GLN A 67 -3.94 -2.98 -6.88
CA GLN A 67 -3.31 -3.71 -7.98
C GLN A 67 -4.37 -4.53 -8.70
N GLU A 68 -4.11 -4.88 -9.95
CA GLU A 68 -5.02 -5.60 -10.84
C GLU A 68 -6.37 -4.90 -11.05
N ILE A 69 -6.37 -3.58 -10.98
CA ILE A 69 -7.53 -2.80 -11.42
C ILE A 69 -7.58 -2.80 -12.95
N GLY A 70 -8.76 -2.82 -13.53
CA GLY A 70 -9.00 -2.67 -14.95
C GLY A 70 -8.83 -1.24 -15.45
N GLU A 71 -9.50 -0.92 -16.56
CA GLU A 71 -9.51 0.43 -17.15
C GLU A 71 -9.91 1.52 -16.14
N PRO A 72 -9.64 2.81 -16.40
CA PRO A 72 -9.99 3.91 -15.47
C PRO A 72 -11.46 3.90 -15.02
N ALA A 73 -12.37 3.37 -15.85
CA ALA A 73 -13.78 3.22 -15.49
C ALA A 73 -13.98 2.25 -14.32
N ALA A 74 -13.15 1.20 -14.21
CA ALA A 74 -13.23 0.24 -13.11
C ALA A 74 -12.83 0.89 -11.76
N LEU A 75 -11.78 1.72 -11.76
CA LEU A 75 -11.39 2.44 -10.55
C LEU A 75 -12.43 3.51 -10.15
N ARG A 76 -13.08 4.15 -11.13
CA ARG A 76 -14.19 5.10 -10.87
C ARG A 76 -15.43 4.40 -10.32
N GLU A 77 -15.75 3.22 -10.82
CA GLU A 77 -16.85 2.40 -10.28
C GLU A 77 -16.58 1.98 -8.84
N LEU A 78 -15.36 1.51 -8.54
CA LEU A 78 -14.94 1.19 -7.17
C LEU A 78 -15.05 2.43 -6.27
N GLN A 79 -14.57 3.59 -6.73
CA GLN A 79 -14.66 4.86 -6.00
C GLN A 79 -16.13 5.23 -5.68
N ALA A 80 -17.02 5.14 -6.67
CA ALA A 80 -18.44 5.44 -6.49
C ALA A 80 -19.12 4.46 -5.53
N SER A 81 -18.80 3.17 -5.65
CA SER A 81 -19.33 2.13 -4.77
C SER A 81 -18.84 2.29 -3.32
N LEU A 82 -17.59 2.66 -3.11
CA LEU A 82 -17.04 2.97 -1.79
C LEU A 82 -17.71 4.21 -1.19
N LYS A 83 -17.93 5.26 -1.98
CA LYS A 83 -18.65 6.46 -1.53
C LYS A 83 -20.07 6.13 -1.10
N ALA A 84 -20.78 5.30 -1.86
CA ALA A 84 -22.11 4.81 -1.49
C ALA A 84 -22.10 3.99 -0.20
N ALA A 85 -20.99 3.29 0.10
CA ALA A 85 -20.77 2.54 1.34
C ALA A 85 -20.22 3.40 2.50
N GLY A 86 -20.14 4.73 2.34
CA GLY A 86 -19.70 5.66 3.38
C GLY A 86 -18.18 5.83 3.49
N VAL A 87 -17.42 5.46 2.45
CA VAL A 87 -15.97 5.68 2.35
C VAL A 87 -15.72 6.63 1.17
N ASP A 88 -15.57 7.92 1.45
CA ASP A 88 -15.37 8.95 0.43
C ASP A 88 -13.87 9.20 0.19
N LEU A 89 -13.39 8.80 -1.00
CA LEU A 89 -12.02 8.93 -1.47
C LEU A 89 -12.02 9.74 -2.77
N PRO A 90 -12.18 11.08 -2.72
CA PRO A 90 -12.45 11.91 -3.90
C PRO A 90 -11.26 12.02 -4.87
N HIS A 91 -10.04 11.83 -4.40
CA HIS A 91 -8.84 11.94 -5.23
C HIS A 91 -8.49 10.58 -5.84
N PHE A 92 -8.10 10.62 -7.10
CA PHE A 92 -8.01 9.47 -7.98
C PHE A 92 -6.70 9.53 -8.79
N GLU A 93 -6.01 8.41 -8.87
CA GLU A 93 -4.91 8.20 -9.80
C GLU A 93 -5.01 6.80 -10.41
N HIS A 94 -4.79 6.69 -11.71
CA HIS A 94 -4.76 5.43 -12.45
C HIS A 94 -3.55 5.44 -13.37
N VAL A 95 -2.64 4.49 -13.19
CA VAL A 95 -1.39 4.47 -13.93
C VAL A 95 -1.30 3.22 -14.80
N ALA A 96 -1.22 3.43 -16.12
CA ALA A 96 -1.03 2.40 -17.10
C ALA A 96 0.46 2.13 -17.33
N GLY A 97 0.83 0.86 -17.44
CA GLY A 97 2.17 0.40 -17.81
C GLY A 97 2.17 -0.33 -19.16
N TRP A 98 3.18 -1.16 -19.35
CA TRP A 98 3.29 -2.00 -20.57
C TRP A 98 2.29 -3.16 -20.60
N ASP A 99 1.90 -3.69 -19.44
CA ASP A 99 0.74 -4.59 -19.39
C ASP A 99 -0.52 -3.77 -19.65
N THR A 100 -1.21 -4.07 -20.73
CA THR A 100 -2.42 -3.35 -21.15
C THR A 100 -3.69 -3.92 -20.54
N ASN A 101 -3.60 -4.92 -19.68
CA ASN A 101 -4.77 -5.62 -19.13
C ASN A 101 -5.05 -5.28 -17.67
N ILE A 102 -4.02 -5.07 -16.87
CA ILE A 102 -4.14 -4.77 -15.43
C ILE A 102 -3.20 -3.64 -15.04
N PHE A 103 -3.70 -2.78 -14.17
CA PHE A 103 -3.06 -1.53 -13.83
C PHE A 103 -2.93 -1.38 -12.32
N VAL A 104 -2.25 -0.31 -11.90
CA VAL A 104 -2.24 0.16 -10.53
C VAL A 104 -3.11 1.41 -10.41
N GLY A 105 -3.78 1.55 -9.26
CA GLY A 105 -4.63 2.70 -9.00
C GLY A 105 -4.51 3.15 -7.55
N VAL A 106 -4.79 4.43 -7.31
CA VAL A 106 -4.85 5.00 -5.97
C VAL A 106 -6.12 5.82 -5.81
N LEU A 107 -6.83 5.59 -4.72
CA LEU A 107 -7.90 6.46 -4.24
C LEU A 107 -7.46 7.08 -2.92
N SER A 108 -7.72 8.37 -2.71
CA SER A 108 -7.32 9.07 -1.49
C SER A 108 -8.40 10.03 -1.02
N ARG A 109 -8.58 10.09 0.30
CA ARG A 109 -9.34 11.14 0.98
C ARG A 109 -8.62 12.49 0.90
N PHE A 110 -7.28 12.44 0.86
CA PHE A 110 -6.42 13.61 0.86
C PHE A 110 -6.01 14.02 -0.55
N PRO A 111 -5.71 15.32 -0.78
CA PRO A 111 -5.21 15.78 -2.06
C PRO A 111 -3.94 15.05 -2.52
N ILE A 112 -3.91 14.68 -3.79
CA ILE A 112 -2.70 14.25 -4.49
C ILE A 112 -2.10 15.50 -5.13
N VAL A 113 -1.07 16.05 -4.51
CA VAL A 113 -0.51 17.37 -4.88
C VAL A 113 0.58 17.29 -5.96
N ALA A 114 1.25 16.14 -6.10
CA ALA A 114 2.17 15.87 -7.20
C ALA A 114 2.05 14.42 -7.69
N ARG A 115 2.39 14.21 -8.96
CA ARG A 115 2.32 12.91 -9.64
C ARG A 115 3.56 12.72 -10.51
N HIS A 116 4.28 11.65 -10.27
CA HIS A 116 5.49 11.26 -11.01
C HIS A 116 5.40 9.79 -11.43
N PRO A 117 4.46 9.41 -12.35
CA PRO A 117 4.31 8.01 -12.76
C PRO A 117 5.49 7.55 -13.60
N HIS A 118 6.08 6.40 -13.25
CA HIS A 118 7.12 5.73 -14.02
C HIS A 118 6.49 4.66 -14.90
N THR A 119 6.26 5.00 -16.15
CA THR A 119 5.50 4.17 -17.11
C THR A 119 6.38 3.51 -18.17
N ASN A 120 7.64 3.94 -18.31
CA ASN A 120 8.54 3.53 -19.38
C ASN A 120 9.85 2.89 -18.87
N ASP A 121 9.88 2.43 -17.64
CA ASP A 121 11.05 1.77 -17.08
C ASP A 121 11.43 0.56 -17.93
N SER A 122 12.71 0.47 -18.27
CA SER A 122 13.24 -0.62 -19.09
C SER A 122 14.63 -1.02 -18.64
N PHE A 123 14.97 -2.28 -18.87
CA PHE A 123 16.25 -2.87 -18.49
C PHE A 123 16.77 -3.83 -19.55
N LEU A 124 18.03 -4.17 -19.49
CA LEU A 124 18.64 -5.21 -20.31
C LEU A 124 18.77 -6.49 -19.50
N LEU A 125 18.30 -7.59 -20.04
CA LEU A 125 18.46 -8.92 -19.48
C LEU A 125 18.91 -9.87 -20.59
N ASN A 126 20.05 -10.53 -20.43
CA ASN A 126 20.64 -11.44 -21.41
C ASN A 126 20.76 -10.82 -22.83
N GLY A 127 21.16 -9.52 -22.89
CA GLY A 127 21.31 -8.79 -24.16
C GLY A 127 20.02 -8.34 -24.82
N ARG A 128 18.87 -8.60 -24.23
CA ARG A 128 17.55 -8.19 -24.74
C ARG A 128 16.95 -7.10 -23.84
N ARG A 129 16.26 -6.12 -24.45
CA ARG A 129 15.55 -5.08 -23.72
C ARG A 129 14.18 -5.56 -23.32
N PHE A 130 13.85 -5.38 -22.04
CA PHE A 130 12.53 -5.58 -21.46
C PHE A 130 12.03 -4.27 -20.85
N HIS A 131 10.70 -4.16 -20.71
CA HIS A 131 10.05 -3.08 -19.99
C HIS A 131 9.41 -3.63 -18.73
N SER A 132 9.33 -2.79 -17.67
CA SER A 132 8.56 -3.12 -16.49
C SER A 132 7.12 -3.40 -16.88
N SER A 133 6.59 -4.54 -16.43
CA SER A 133 5.25 -4.99 -16.84
C SER A 133 4.18 -3.99 -16.43
N ARG A 134 4.26 -3.48 -15.21
CA ARG A 134 3.32 -2.50 -14.66
C ARG A 134 4.08 -1.24 -14.27
N ALA A 135 3.38 -0.13 -14.36
CA ALA A 135 3.92 1.15 -13.97
C ALA A 135 4.10 1.23 -12.44
N ILE A 136 4.96 2.16 -12.02
CA ILE A 136 5.07 2.60 -10.64
C ILE A 136 4.32 3.92 -10.53
N ALA A 137 3.38 4.01 -9.60
CA ALA A 137 2.74 5.28 -9.24
C ALA A 137 3.53 5.90 -8.09
N GLU A 138 4.13 7.06 -8.31
CA GLU A 138 4.78 7.89 -7.30
C GLU A 138 3.96 9.15 -7.13
N LEU A 139 3.40 9.34 -5.92
CA LEU A 139 2.41 10.38 -5.62
C LEU A 139 2.79 11.11 -4.34
N GLU A 140 2.77 12.42 -4.36
CA GLU A 140 2.83 13.23 -3.15
C GLU A 140 1.43 13.47 -2.62
N ILE A 141 1.17 13.06 -1.36
CA ILE A 141 -0.13 13.16 -0.70
C ILE A 141 -0.03 14.13 0.47
N ALA A 142 -0.89 15.14 0.48
CA ALA A 142 -0.99 16.15 1.54
C ALA A 142 -2.06 15.73 2.56
N VAL A 143 -1.65 15.12 3.68
CA VAL A 143 -2.56 14.71 4.76
C VAL A 143 -3.06 15.92 5.54
N THR A 144 -2.17 16.86 5.80
CA THR A 144 -2.47 18.20 6.32
C THR A 144 -1.68 19.25 5.51
N PRO A 145 -1.93 20.56 5.67
CA PRO A 145 -1.12 21.57 4.99
C PRO A 145 0.38 21.47 5.29
N ASP A 146 0.74 20.98 6.48
CA ASP A 146 2.12 20.92 6.97
C ASP A 146 2.71 19.51 6.98
N TYR A 147 1.92 18.49 6.61
CA TYR A 147 2.38 17.11 6.58
C TYR A 147 2.06 16.44 5.24
N HIS A 148 3.12 16.13 4.50
CA HIS A 148 3.07 15.42 3.23
C HIS A 148 3.94 14.16 3.29
N PHE A 149 3.59 13.17 2.49
CA PHE A 149 4.44 12.00 2.26
C PHE A 149 4.35 11.52 0.81
N THR A 150 5.37 10.79 0.38
CA THR A 150 5.40 10.16 -0.95
C THR A 150 4.88 8.73 -0.84
N LEU A 151 3.77 8.44 -1.53
CA LEU A 151 3.28 7.09 -1.77
C LEU A 151 3.88 6.57 -3.07
N VAL A 152 4.54 5.42 -2.99
CA VAL A 152 5.03 4.67 -4.16
C VAL A 152 4.32 3.33 -4.19
N THR A 153 3.55 3.04 -5.23
CA THR A 153 2.86 1.75 -5.36
C THR A 153 3.10 1.11 -6.72
N THR A 154 3.22 -0.21 -6.72
CA THR A 154 3.46 -1.01 -7.91
C THR A 154 2.89 -2.42 -7.79
N HIS A 155 2.97 -3.17 -8.90
CA HIS A 155 2.68 -4.59 -8.98
C HIS A 155 3.81 -5.25 -9.80
N LEU A 156 4.77 -5.90 -9.14
CA LEU A 156 5.90 -6.53 -9.81
C LEU A 156 5.49 -7.76 -10.62
N LYS A 157 6.37 -8.19 -11.53
CA LYS A 157 6.18 -9.35 -12.41
C LYS A 157 5.75 -10.59 -11.63
N SER A 158 4.61 -11.16 -12.02
CA SER A 158 4.09 -12.38 -11.41
C SER A 158 4.97 -13.60 -11.70
N LYS A 159 4.77 -14.69 -10.96
CA LYS A 159 5.46 -15.98 -11.17
C LYS A 159 4.98 -16.73 -12.42
N ARG A 160 4.07 -16.14 -13.19
CA ARG A 160 3.62 -16.73 -14.46
C ARG A 160 4.76 -16.71 -15.46
N GLN A 161 5.15 -17.91 -15.92
CA GLN A 161 6.18 -18.09 -16.94
C GLN A 161 5.80 -17.39 -18.25
N ILE A 162 6.79 -16.78 -18.86
CA ILE A 162 6.76 -16.28 -20.24
C ILE A 162 7.92 -16.92 -20.98
N GLY A 163 7.74 -17.19 -22.28
CA GLY A 163 8.76 -17.91 -23.05
C GLY A 163 10.05 -17.13 -23.35
N ASP A 164 10.11 -15.85 -22.97
CA ASP A 164 11.17 -14.94 -23.37
C ASP A 164 12.31 -14.77 -22.36
N ALA A 165 12.04 -14.99 -21.06
CA ALA A 165 13.01 -14.88 -19.97
C ALA A 165 12.45 -15.54 -18.69
N ASP A 166 13.35 -15.80 -17.72
CA ASP A 166 12.96 -16.26 -16.39
C ASP A 166 12.19 -15.16 -15.65
N GLU A 167 11.02 -15.50 -15.13
CA GLU A 167 10.14 -14.52 -14.47
C GLU A 167 10.70 -14.01 -13.15
N SER A 168 11.56 -14.77 -12.47
CA SER A 168 12.22 -14.32 -11.23
C SER A 168 13.31 -13.30 -11.53
N GLU A 169 14.05 -13.47 -12.65
CA GLU A 169 15.03 -12.48 -13.11
C GLU A 169 14.34 -11.19 -13.56
N LEU A 170 13.24 -11.30 -14.33
CA LEU A 170 12.45 -10.13 -14.72
C LEU A 170 11.92 -9.36 -13.50
N ARG A 171 11.37 -10.08 -12.51
CA ARG A 171 10.88 -9.47 -11.27
C ARG A 171 12.01 -8.82 -10.46
N GLU A 172 13.20 -9.44 -10.43
CA GLU A 172 14.38 -8.84 -9.79
C GLU A 172 14.77 -7.53 -10.47
N GLN A 173 14.74 -7.46 -11.82
CA GLN A 173 15.04 -6.24 -12.55
C GLN A 173 13.99 -5.14 -12.32
N GLU A 174 12.70 -5.48 -12.33
CA GLU A 174 11.62 -4.55 -11.98
C GLU A 174 11.78 -4.02 -10.54
N ALA A 175 12.17 -4.87 -9.60
CA ALA A 175 12.46 -4.49 -8.21
C ALA A 175 13.68 -3.54 -8.10
N LEU A 176 14.70 -3.72 -8.93
CA LEU A 176 15.85 -2.82 -9.00
C LEU A 176 15.47 -1.45 -9.58
N GLN A 177 14.56 -1.38 -10.57
CA GLN A 177 14.03 -0.10 -11.06
C GLN A 177 13.26 0.63 -9.94
N LEU A 178 12.34 -0.06 -9.27
CA LEU A 178 11.63 0.49 -8.12
C LEU A 178 12.60 1.00 -7.03
N ARG A 179 13.66 0.22 -6.75
CA ARG A 179 14.68 0.61 -5.77
C ARG A 179 15.43 1.88 -6.20
N ALA A 180 15.77 2.01 -7.48
CA ALA A 180 16.44 3.20 -7.99
C ALA A 180 15.60 4.47 -7.77
N HIS A 181 14.28 4.44 -8.05
CA HIS A 181 13.39 5.55 -7.77
C HIS A 181 13.32 5.90 -6.28
N ILE A 182 13.26 4.88 -5.41
CA ILE A 182 13.29 5.08 -3.95
C ILE A 182 14.61 5.73 -3.52
N ASP A 183 15.73 5.28 -4.06
CA ASP A 183 17.06 5.83 -3.75
C ASP A 183 17.19 7.28 -4.21
N GLU A 184 16.60 7.66 -5.35
CA GLU A 184 16.54 9.04 -5.81
C GLU A 184 15.76 9.95 -4.86
N LEU A 185 14.60 9.47 -4.36
CA LEU A 185 13.82 10.21 -3.36
C LEU A 185 14.61 10.42 -2.07
N LEU A 186 15.23 9.35 -1.55
CA LEU A 186 16.00 9.40 -0.31
C LEU A 186 17.36 10.13 -0.46
N ALA A 187 17.93 10.20 -1.66
CA ALA A 187 19.11 11.01 -1.93
C ALA A 187 18.80 12.51 -1.89
N LYS A 188 17.61 12.92 -2.37
CA LYS A 188 17.15 14.31 -2.28
C LYS A 188 16.85 14.73 -0.84
N ASN A 189 16.23 13.84 -0.06
CA ASN A 189 15.95 14.05 1.35
C ASN A 189 16.03 12.72 2.13
N PRO A 190 17.12 12.45 2.87
CA PRO A 190 17.29 11.21 3.64
C PRO A 190 16.25 11.00 4.75
N ARG A 191 15.50 12.05 5.12
CA ARG A 191 14.41 11.99 6.10
C ARG A 191 13.04 12.07 5.46
N ALA A 192 12.93 11.95 4.13
CA ALA A 192 11.65 11.98 3.45
C ALA A 192 10.71 10.89 3.99
N ASN A 193 9.46 11.24 4.17
CA ASN A 193 8.40 10.30 4.48
C ASN A 193 7.99 9.59 3.19
N VAL A 194 8.50 8.37 2.98
CA VAL A 194 8.22 7.54 1.81
C VAL A 194 7.57 6.23 2.27
N LEU A 195 6.41 5.93 1.70
CA LEU A 195 5.69 4.67 1.86
C LEU A 195 5.68 3.94 0.52
N VAL A 196 6.22 2.73 0.51
CA VAL A 196 6.26 1.86 -0.67
C VAL A 196 5.34 0.68 -0.44
N CYS A 197 4.37 0.45 -1.32
CA CYS A 197 3.43 -0.64 -1.14
C CYS A 197 3.02 -1.32 -2.45
N GLY A 198 2.39 -2.47 -2.34
CA GLY A 198 1.82 -3.21 -3.46
C GLY A 198 2.10 -4.70 -3.40
N ASP A 199 1.75 -5.37 -4.49
CA ASP A 199 2.03 -6.78 -4.70
C ASP A 199 3.42 -6.94 -5.33
N PHE A 200 4.36 -7.47 -4.56
CA PHE A 200 5.73 -7.72 -5.03
C PHE A 200 5.89 -9.10 -5.67
N ASN A 201 4.84 -9.92 -5.66
CA ASN A 201 4.81 -11.27 -6.24
C ASN A 201 5.92 -12.21 -5.72
N ASP A 202 6.52 -11.88 -4.57
CA ASP A 202 7.56 -12.70 -3.98
C ASP A 202 7.66 -12.55 -2.47
N THR A 203 8.29 -13.52 -1.81
CA THR A 203 8.45 -13.53 -0.36
C THR A 203 9.62 -12.64 0.09
N LYS A 204 9.66 -12.29 1.38
CA LYS A 204 10.65 -11.37 1.97
C LYS A 204 12.12 -11.78 1.75
N ASP A 205 12.37 -13.07 1.53
CA ASP A 205 13.71 -13.62 1.38
C ASP A 205 14.19 -13.73 -0.07
N SER A 206 13.32 -13.43 -1.03
CA SER A 206 13.66 -13.40 -2.45
C SER A 206 14.61 -12.25 -2.79
N LYS A 207 15.31 -12.38 -3.92
CA LYS A 207 16.21 -11.32 -4.41
C LYS A 207 15.44 -10.04 -4.73
N SER A 208 14.28 -10.16 -5.37
CA SER A 208 13.43 -9.04 -5.76
C SER A 208 12.97 -8.23 -4.54
N THR A 209 12.37 -8.87 -3.54
CA THR A 209 11.88 -8.17 -2.34
C THR A 209 13.02 -7.59 -1.51
N ARG A 210 14.16 -8.32 -1.40
CA ARG A 210 15.37 -7.78 -0.74
C ARG A 210 15.94 -6.57 -1.45
N ALA A 211 15.88 -6.54 -2.80
CA ALA A 211 16.31 -5.38 -3.57
C ALA A 211 15.45 -4.15 -3.22
N VAL A 212 14.13 -4.28 -3.19
CA VAL A 212 13.23 -3.18 -2.81
C VAL A 212 13.49 -2.72 -1.37
N ILE A 213 13.60 -3.64 -0.41
CA ILE A 213 13.87 -3.30 1.00
C ILE A 213 15.20 -2.55 1.12
N GLY A 214 16.21 -2.95 0.35
CA GLY A 214 17.54 -2.32 0.40
C GLY A 214 18.28 -2.59 1.70
N ARG A 215 19.36 -1.85 1.95
CA ARG A 215 20.23 -1.99 3.13
C ARG A 215 20.78 -0.65 3.62
N GLY A 216 21.34 -0.64 4.82
CA GLY A 216 22.05 0.50 5.38
C GLY A 216 21.16 1.70 5.68
N ALA A 217 21.64 2.91 5.37
CA ALA A 217 20.95 4.16 5.71
C ALA A 217 19.61 4.29 5.01
N ASN A 218 19.52 3.87 3.75
CA ASN A 218 18.33 3.95 2.91
C ASN A 218 17.48 2.66 2.95
N GLY A 219 17.81 1.69 3.84
CA GLY A 219 17.01 0.48 4.01
C GLY A 219 15.62 0.81 4.52
N LEU A 220 14.59 0.20 3.90
CA LEU A 220 13.19 0.37 4.29
C LEU A 220 12.84 -0.53 5.46
N VAL A 221 11.92 -0.08 6.29
CA VAL A 221 11.32 -0.84 7.39
C VAL A 221 10.13 -1.64 6.84
N ASP A 222 10.18 -2.97 6.98
CA ASP A 222 9.05 -3.84 6.66
C ASP A 222 8.05 -3.86 7.82
N THR A 223 6.86 -3.32 7.63
CA THR A 223 5.83 -3.23 8.67
C THR A 223 5.33 -4.59 9.13
N ARG A 224 5.32 -5.58 8.26
CA ARG A 224 4.93 -6.97 8.52
C ARG A 224 3.76 -7.10 9.50
N PRO A 225 2.61 -6.50 9.22
CA PRO A 225 1.45 -6.64 10.09
C PRO A 225 0.92 -8.08 10.05
N SER A 226 0.24 -8.50 11.12
CA SER A 226 -0.41 -9.80 11.21
C SER A 226 -1.93 -9.66 11.25
N GLU A 227 -2.66 -10.74 11.00
CA GLU A 227 -4.12 -10.70 11.19
C GLU A 227 -4.47 -10.51 12.67
N ARG A 228 -5.62 -9.92 12.90
CA ARG A 228 -6.23 -9.79 14.24
C ARG A 228 -7.01 -11.05 14.57
N ASN A 229 -6.34 -12.05 15.12
CA ASN A 229 -6.93 -13.35 15.47
C ASN A 229 -7.28 -13.48 16.96
N GLY A 230 -7.05 -12.44 17.78
CA GLY A 230 -7.24 -12.45 19.20
C GLY A 230 -6.12 -13.07 20.01
N ASP A 231 -5.08 -13.54 19.36
CA ASP A 231 -3.92 -14.16 20.00
C ASP A 231 -3.01 -13.09 20.62
N THR A 232 -2.85 -13.12 21.93
CA THR A 232 -2.08 -12.12 22.67
C THR A 232 -0.87 -12.72 23.38
N VAL A 233 -0.73 -14.05 23.34
CA VAL A 233 0.36 -14.78 24.01
C VAL A 233 1.63 -14.66 23.17
N MET A 234 2.69 -14.11 23.76
CA MET A 234 4.01 -14.10 23.14
C MET A 234 4.66 -15.48 23.27
N PRO A 235 5.15 -16.08 22.18
CA PRO A 235 5.85 -17.37 22.24
C PRO A 235 7.21 -17.19 22.92
N GLU A 236 7.73 -18.27 23.54
CA GLU A 236 9.08 -18.30 24.14
C GLU A 236 10.16 -17.93 23.10
N ASN A 237 9.98 -18.38 21.86
CA ASN A 237 10.85 -18.03 20.75
C ASN A 237 10.12 -17.18 19.72
N PRO A 238 10.30 -15.83 19.73
CA PRO A 238 9.62 -14.93 18.80
C PRO A 238 9.98 -15.17 17.31
N ARG A 239 11.02 -15.95 17.02
CA ARG A 239 11.37 -16.34 15.65
C ARG A 239 10.32 -17.26 15.02
N TYR A 240 9.63 -18.04 15.83
CA TYR A 240 8.60 -19.01 15.42
C TYR A 240 7.26 -18.67 16.06
N ASP A 241 6.85 -17.38 15.96
CA ASP A 241 5.61 -16.90 16.52
C ASP A 241 4.39 -17.36 15.68
N PRO A 242 3.66 -18.42 16.10
CA PRO A 242 2.50 -18.90 15.36
C PRO A 242 1.29 -17.96 15.47
N ALA A 243 1.26 -17.03 16.44
CA ALA A 243 0.21 -16.03 16.60
C ALA A 243 0.26 -14.97 15.49
N ARG A 244 1.44 -14.80 14.85
CA ARG A 244 1.63 -13.82 13.78
C ARG A 244 1.33 -14.39 12.41
N ILE A 245 0.07 -14.50 12.07
CA ILE A 245 -0.39 -14.92 10.75
C ILE A 245 -0.30 -13.72 9.80
N THR A 246 0.67 -13.76 8.88
CA THR A 246 1.04 -12.61 8.03
C THR A 246 0.86 -12.86 6.53
N TRP A 247 0.37 -14.04 6.12
CA TRP A 247 0.17 -14.32 4.70
C TRP A 247 -0.88 -13.37 4.10
N THR A 248 -0.69 -13.02 2.83
CA THR A 248 -1.55 -12.08 2.11
C THR A 248 -2.18 -12.68 0.86
N HIS A 249 -1.65 -13.78 0.35
CA HIS A 249 -2.08 -14.43 -0.88
C HIS A 249 -2.22 -15.93 -0.69
N PHE A 250 -3.27 -16.50 -1.26
CA PHE A 250 -3.52 -17.93 -1.35
C PHE A 250 -3.44 -18.41 -2.80
N TYR A 251 -2.51 -19.30 -3.09
CA TYR A 251 -2.41 -19.93 -4.40
C TYR A 251 -3.11 -21.29 -4.40
N GLY A 252 -4.38 -21.30 -4.83
CA GLY A 252 -5.25 -22.47 -4.74
C GLY A 252 -4.84 -23.66 -5.61
N LYS A 253 -3.93 -23.48 -6.58
CA LYS A 253 -3.40 -24.59 -7.38
C LYS A 253 -2.44 -25.48 -6.59
N GLU A 254 -1.76 -24.94 -5.59
CA GLU A 254 -0.75 -25.59 -4.77
C GLU A 254 -1.11 -25.61 -3.28
N ASP A 255 -2.31 -25.16 -2.91
CA ASP A 255 -2.76 -24.99 -1.52
C ASP A 255 -1.74 -24.25 -0.66
N SER A 256 -1.06 -23.25 -1.26
CA SER A 256 0.01 -22.52 -0.60
C SER A 256 -0.38 -21.12 -0.19
N TYR A 257 0.09 -20.70 0.99
CA TYR A 257 -0.11 -19.37 1.56
C TYR A 257 1.22 -18.62 1.60
N SER A 258 1.24 -17.39 1.09
CA SER A 258 2.46 -16.60 1.09
C SER A 258 2.17 -15.12 1.40
N ARG A 259 3.17 -14.43 1.97
CA ARG A 259 3.14 -12.99 2.10
C ARG A 259 3.89 -12.38 0.92
N ILE A 260 3.17 -11.77 0.00
CA ILE A 260 3.72 -11.16 -1.21
C ILE A 260 3.27 -9.71 -1.40
N ASP A 261 2.33 -9.24 -0.57
CA ASP A 261 1.92 -7.84 -0.49
C ASP A 261 2.62 -7.17 0.69
N TYR A 262 3.09 -5.95 0.47
CA TYR A 262 3.94 -5.23 1.41
C TYR A 262 3.50 -3.78 1.60
N ILE A 263 3.76 -3.26 2.80
CA ILE A 263 3.89 -1.83 3.09
C ILE A 263 5.26 -1.65 3.75
N LEU A 264 6.15 -0.98 3.05
CA LEU A 264 7.51 -0.69 3.46
C LEU A 264 7.66 0.81 3.68
N LEU A 265 8.43 1.20 4.68
CA LEU A 265 8.55 2.59 5.11
C LEU A 265 10.00 3.06 5.05
N SER A 266 10.23 4.28 4.58
CA SER A 266 11.48 4.97 4.87
C SER A 266 11.66 5.15 6.37
N LYS A 267 12.87 5.46 6.81
CA LYS A 267 13.10 5.72 8.24
C LYS A 267 12.32 6.93 8.76
N GLY A 268 12.15 7.97 7.93
CA GLY A 268 11.27 9.10 8.25
C GLY A 268 9.84 8.61 8.50
N MET A 269 9.21 7.99 7.51
CA MET A 269 7.84 7.51 7.60
C MET A 269 7.60 6.49 8.73
N ALA A 270 8.64 5.74 9.12
CA ALA A 270 8.54 4.75 10.19
C ALA A 270 8.28 5.37 11.58
N HIS A 271 8.60 6.65 11.79
CA HIS A 271 8.29 7.37 13.03
C HIS A 271 6.79 7.63 13.19
N GLU A 272 6.08 7.74 12.08
CA GLU A 272 4.64 8.02 12.02
C GLU A 272 3.78 6.75 12.15
N TRP A 273 4.40 5.59 11.93
CA TRP A 273 3.71 4.30 11.91
C TRP A 273 3.19 3.88 13.27
N GLN A 274 1.94 3.39 13.29
CA GLN A 274 1.25 2.85 14.46
C GLN A 274 1.08 1.32 14.33
N PRO A 275 2.00 0.51 14.86
CA PRO A 275 1.94 -0.95 14.73
C PRO A 275 0.65 -1.56 15.27
N ALA A 276 0.12 -1.02 16.38
CA ALA A 276 -1.11 -1.50 17.01
C ALA A 276 -2.36 -1.30 16.13
N GLY A 277 -2.35 -0.27 15.27
CA GLY A 277 -3.41 0.01 14.29
C GLY A 277 -3.24 -0.73 12.98
N SER A 278 -2.14 -1.49 12.80
CA SER A 278 -1.79 -2.13 11.53
C SER A 278 -2.10 -3.63 11.55
N TYR A 279 -2.66 -4.16 10.44
CA TYR A 279 -3.07 -5.56 10.38
C TYR A 279 -3.23 -6.07 8.94
N VAL A 280 -3.24 -7.40 8.78
CA VAL A 280 -3.76 -8.05 7.58
C VAL A 280 -5.26 -8.26 7.81
N PHE A 281 -6.09 -7.72 6.92
CA PHE A 281 -7.54 -7.83 7.04
C PHE A 281 -8.01 -9.23 6.68
N THR A 282 -8.93 -9.78 7.48
CA THR A 282 -9.60 -11.04 7.21
C THR A 282 -11.08 -10.95 7.54
N THR A 283 -11.90 -11.71 6.83
CA THR A 283 -13.35 -11.82 7.01
C THR A 283 -13.84 -13.15 6.47
N ALA A 284 -15.05 -13.56 6.85
CA ALA A 284 -15.67 -14.74 6.25
C ALA A 284 -15.80 -14.59 4.73
N ASN A 285 -15.56 -15.68 4.00
CA ASN A 285 -15.59 -15.70 2.52
C ASN A 285 -14.68 -14.64 1.86
N TRP A 286 -13.53 -14.37 2.44
CA TRP A 286 -12.57 -13.38 1.94
C TRP A 286 -12.19 -13.68 0.48
N GLY A 287 -11.98 -14.95 0.09
CA GLY A 287 -11.59 -15.39 -1.25
C GLY A 287 -12.62 -15.12 -2.35
N LEU A 288 -13.86 -14.73 -2.00
CA LEU A 288 -14.82 -14.21 -2.99
C LEU A 288 -14.39 -12.86 -3.57
N ALA A 289 -13.71 -12.04 -2.77
CA ALA A 289 -13.26 -10.73 -3.18
C ALA A 289 -11.99 -10.81 -4.05
N SER A 290 -11.02 -11.59 -3.62
CA SER A 290 -9.70 -11.73 -4.24
C SER A 290 -8.97 -12.93 -3.63
N ASP A 291 -8.01 -13.50 -4.33
CA ASP A 291 -7.02 -14.45 -3.80
C ASP A 291 -5.97 -13.77 -2.90
N HIS A 292 -6.01 -12.44 -2.79
CA HIS A 292 -5.22 -11.64 -1.86
C HIS A 292 -6.05 -11.13 -0.68
N ARG A 293 -5.36 -10.73 0.39
CA ARG A 293 -5.94 -10.05 1.55
C ARG A 293 -5.38 -8.63 1.69
N PRO A 294 -6.21 -7.63 2.03
CA PRO A 294 -5.75 -6.27 2.25
C PRO A 294 -4.70 -6.18 3.36
N VAL A 295 -3.65 -5.40 3.12
CA VAL A 295 -2.66 -5.01 4.13
C VAL A 295 -2.96 -3.58 4.56
N VAL A 296 -3.12 -3.38 5.86
CA VAL A 296 -3.56 -2.11 6.47
C VAL A 296 -2.50 -1.60 7.41
N CYS A 297 -2.11 -0.33 7.27
CA CYS A 297 -1.24 0.35 8.21
C CYS A 297 -1.85 1.69 8.65
N GLU A 298 -1.77 1.97 9.93
CA GLU A 298 -2.18 3.24 10.56
C GLU A 298 -0.97 4.11 10.80
N PHE A 299 -1.14 5.42 10.61
CA PHE A 299 -0.12 6.44 10.80
C PHE A 299 -0.67 7.63 11.55
N VAL A 300 0.23 8.46 12.07
CA VAL A 300 -0.09 9.76 12.68
C VAL A 300 0.63 10.87 11.94
N ALA A 301 -0.05 11.99 11.79
CA ALA A 301 0.53 13.26 11.39
C ALA A 301 0.32 14.25 12.56
N PRO A 302 1.20 15.23 12.79
CA PRO A 302 2.36 15.67 12.01
C PRO A 302 3.58 14.78 12.15
N ASP A 303 4.61 15.12 11.37
CA ASP A 303 5.94 14.49 11.39
C ASP A 303 6.58 14.56 12.78
N ARG A 304 7.28 13.50 13.21
CA ARG A 304 7.88 13.34 14.56
C ARG A 304 9.39 13.11 14.51
#